data_c01eafffe8e024c8c3f538e52fc23a7a
#
_entry.id   c01eafffe8e024c8c3f538e52fc23a7a
#
_cell.length_a   1.000
_cell.length_b   1.000
_cell.length_c   1.000
_cell.angle_alpha   90.00
_cell.angle_beta   90.00
_cell.angle_gamma   90.00
#
_symmetry.space_group_name_H-M   'P 1'
#
loop_
_entity.id
_entity.type
_entity.pdbx_description
1 polymer ?
#
loop_
_entity_poly.entity_id
_entity_poly.type
_entity_poly.pdbx_seq_one_letter_code
_entity_poly.pdbx_strand_id
1 'polypeptide(L)'
;MDLINSLAELASKNTIEYIVETGTHRGLGSTTMLGNAFKNSSSLKSLNTIEIDYTNYTIAKKNLSQFSFVNCCYGCSLDLNDAIEYVKKDEAILHHEKYPEVFIDNAKDPINFYVNELEGRLNDSSNNILKQFIKKNIKT
;
A
#
# COMPACT_ATOMS: atom_id res chain seq x y z
N MET A 1 3.45 8.59 -22.13
CA MET A 1 4.66 7.96 -21.53
C MET A 1 4.19 6.71 -20.80
N ASP A 2 4.78 5.57 -21.10
CA ASP A 2 4.41 4.30 -20.47
C ASP A 2 4.98 4.24 -19.05
N LEU A 3 4.25 3.66 -18.09
CA LEU A 3 4.65 3.52 -16.70
C LEU A 3 6.04 2.86 -16.55
N ILE A 4 6.31 1.83 -17.34
CA ILE A 4 7.59 1.11 -17.32
C ILE A 4 8.75 2.05 -17.68
N ASN A 5 8.60 2.86 -18.72
CA ASN A 5 9.61 3.81 -19.16
C ASN A 5 9.82 4.92 -18.10
N SER A 6 8.74 5.38 -17.46
CA SER A 6 8.82 6.38 -16.39
C SER A 6 9.57 5.84 -15.16
N LEU A 7 9.31 4.59 -14.79
CA LEU A 7 10.02 3.94 -13.68
C LEU A 7 11.51 3.70 -13.99
N ALA A 8 11.83 3.31 -15.23
CA ALA A 8 13.21 3.13 -15.67
C ALA A 8 13.98 4.47 -15.66
N GLU A 9 13.37 5.54 -16.14
CA GLU A 9 13.95 6.90 -16.09
C GLU A 9 14.18 7.33 -14.63
N LEU A 10 13.21 7.12 -13.76
CA LEU A 10 13.32 7.46 -12.35
C LEU A 10 14.45 6.68 -11.66
N ALA A 11 14.55 5.38 -11.93
CA ALA A 11 15.60 4.52 -11.38
C ALA A 11 17.00 4.94 -11.87
N SER A 12 17.12 5.38 -13.13
CA SER A 12 18.41 5.80 -13.71
C SER A 12 19.00 7.04 -13.04
N LYS A 13 18.18 7.88 -12.41
CA LYS A 13 18.63 9.09 -11.69
C LYS A 13 19.42 8.78 -10.43
N ASN A 14 19.34 7.57 -9.90
CA ASN A 14 20.01 7.11 -8.67
C ASN A 14 19.87 8.09 -7.48
N THR A 15 18.68 8.63 -7.29
CA THR A 15 18.36 9.58 -6.21
C THR A 15 17.40 9.01 -5.18
N ILE A 16 16.77 7.86 -5.50
CA ILE A 16 15.78 7.24 -4.62
C ILE A 16 16.46 6.20 -3.74
N GLU A 17 16.36 6.39 -2.45
CA GLU A 17 16.93 5.48 -1.45
C GLU A 17 15.89 4.49 -0.89
N TYR A 18 14.63 4.91 -0.78
CA TYR A 18 13.55 4.10 -0.20
C TYR A 18 12.29 4.21 -1.05
N ILE A 19 11.65 3.07 -1.25
CA ILE A 19 10.33 2.98 -1.88
C ILE A 19 9.38 2.33 -0.89
N VAL A 20 8.17 2.88 -0.78
CA VAL A 20 7.06 2.27 -0.03
C VAL A 20 5.88 2.13 -0.95
N GLU A 21 5.31 0.94 -0.97
CA GLU A 21 4.10 0.59 -1.71
C GLU A 21 3.03 0.05 -0.75
N THR A 22 1.78 0.42 -0.98
CA THR A 22 0.63 -0.16 -0.29
C THR A 22 -0.20 -0.99 -1.27
N GLY A 23 -0.63 -2.18 -0.85
CA GLY A 23 -1.41 -3.07 -1.71
C GLY A 23 -0.52 -3.94 -2.61
N THR A 24 0.33 -4.76 -2.01
CA THR A 24 1.21 -5.71 -2.73
C THR A 24 0.44 -6.72 -3.57
N HIS A 25 -0.75 -7.14 -3.09
CA HIS A 25 -1.49 -8.28 -3.61
C HIS A 25 -0.58 -9.52 -3.68
N ARG A 26 -0.49 -10.20 -4.82
CA ARG A 26 0.40 -11.37 -5.00
C ARG A 26 1.82 -11.03 -5.47
N GLY A 27 2.15 -9.74 -5.52
CA GLY A 27 3.47 -9.24 -5.92
C GLY A 27 3.78 -9.32 -7.41
N LEU A 28 2.82 -9.69 -8.26
CA LEU A 28 3.03 -9.86 -9.71
C LEU A 28 2.73 -8.61 -10.55
N GLY A 29 2.20 -7.56 -9.93
CA GLY A 29 1.85 -6.30 -10.58
C GLY A 29 2.94 -5.23 -10.42
N SER A 30 2.53 -4.09 -9.86
CA SER A 30 3.40 -2.90 -9.65
C SER A 30 4.66 -3.21 -8.86
N THR A 31 4.58 -4.06 -7.84
CA THR A 31 5.77 -4.44 -7.05
C THR A 31 6.85 -5.11 -7.89
N THR A 32 6.47 -6.04 -8.79
CA THR A 32 7.42 -6.67 -9.72
C THR A 32 7.96 -5.65 -10.73
N MET A 33 7.14 -4.71 -11.20
CA MET A 33 7.59 -3.65 -12.11
C MET A 33 8.61 -2.74 -11.41
N LEU A 34 8.36 -2.33 -10.18
CA LEU A 34 9.30 -1.58 -9.33
C LEU A 34 10.60 -2.38 -9.11
N GLY A 35 10.47 -3.66 -8.73
CA GLY A 35 11.62 -4.54 -8.54
C GLY A 35 12.53 -4.61 -9.78
N ASN A 36 11.95 -4.79 -10.95
CA ASN A 36 12.69 -4.83 -12.22
C ASN A 36 13.32 -3.49 -12.59
N ALA A 37 12.60 -2.37 -12.39
CA ALA A 37 13.12 -1.05 -12.72
C ALA A 37 14.33 -0.69 -11.83
N PHE A 38 14.27 -1.02 -10.55
CA PHE A 38 15.27 -0.59 -9.57
C PHE A 38 16.34 -1.65 -9.23
N LYS A 39 16.33 -2.84 -9.82
CA LYS A 39 17.29 -3.91 -9.51
C LYS A 39 18.76 -3.53 -9.69
N ASN A 40 19.06 -2.56 -10.55
CA ASN A 40 20.41 -2.05 -10.82
C ASN A 40 20.64 -0.64 -10.23
N SER A 41 19.71 -0.12 -9.43
CA SER A 41 19.89 1.19 -8.80
C SER A 41 20.97 1.11 -7.71
N SER A 42 21.95 1.99 -7.77
CA SER A 42 23.03 2.08 -6.76
C SER A 42 22.58 2.83 -5.51
N SER A 43 21.51 3.62 -5.59
CA SER A 43 20.99 4.40 -4.46
C SER A 43 19.93 3.69 -3.65
N LEU A 44 19.18 2.76 -4.25
CA LEU A 44 18.07 2.12 -3.56
C LEU A 44 18.54 1.21 -2.43
N LYS A 45 18.09 1.51 -1.22
CA LYS A 45 18.38 0.73 -0.01
C LYS A 45 17.29 -0.32 0.24
N SER A 46 16.02 0.03 0.04
CA SER A 46 14.90 -0.91 0.16
C SER A 46 13.65 -0.47 -0.55
N LEU A 47 12.88 -1.45 -1.02
CA LEU A 47 11.48 -1.34 -1.39
C LEU A 47 10.67 -2.11 -0.35
N ASN A 48 9.77 -1.42 0.35
CA ASN A 48 8.90 -2.00 1.37
C ASN A 48 7.47 -1.99 0.85
N THR A 49 6.86 -3.15 0.74
CA THR A 49 5.50 -3.30 0.23
C THR A 49 4.61 -3.92 1.30
N ILE A 50 3.41 -3.41 1.45
CA ILE A 50 2.50 -3.73 2.56
C ILE A 50 1.27 -4.45 2.01
N GLU A 51 0.95 -5.61 2.59
CA GLU A 51 -0.22 -6.41 2.24
C GLU A 51 -1.01 -6.78 3.49
N ILE A 52 -2.31 -6.51 3.45
CA ILE A 52 -3.22 -6.76 4.57
C ILE A 52 -3.80 -8.18 4.55
N ASP A 53 -3.92 -8.80 3.37
CA ASP A 53 -4.38 -10.17 3.23
C ASP A 53 -3.24 -11.16 3.42
N TYR A 54 -3.35 -12.04 4.40
CA TYR A 54 -2.29 -13.00 4.75
C TYR A 54 -1.96 -13.98 3.61
N THR A 55 -2.97 -14.42 2.87
CA THR A 55 -2.76 -15.34 1.74
C THR A 55 -1.99 -14.67 0.62
N ASN A 56 -2.40 -13.45 0.24
CA ASN A 56 -1.70 -12.65 -0.76
C ASN A 56 -0.28 -12.30 -0.31
N TYR A 57 -0.08 -11.91 0.96
CA TYR A 57 1.25 -11.68 1.53
C TYR A 57 2.18 -12.90 1.38
N THR A 58 1.69 -14.09 1.72
CA THR A 58 2.48 -15.32 1.65
C THR A 58 2.90 -15.63 0.20
N ILE A 59 1.98 -15.45 -0.74
CA ILE A 59 2.25 -15.62 -2.18
C ILE A 59 3.23 -14.55 -2.68
N ALA A 60 3.01 -13.28 -2.32
CA ALA A 60 3.87 -12.18 -2.70
C ALA A 60 5.31 -12.37 -2.22
N LYS A 61 5.49 -12.75 -0.95
CA LYS A 61 6.81 -13.03 -0.38
C LYS A 61 7.59 -14.07 -1.18
N LYS A 62 6.91 -15.11 -1.68
CA LYS A 62 7.52 -16.11 -2.55
C LYS A 62 7.87 -15.54 -3.93
N ASN A 63 6.93 -14.84 -4.57
CA ASN A 63 7.12 -14.29 -5.92
C ASN A 63 8.21 -13.21 -5.97
N LEU A 64 8.36 -12.42 -4.90
CA LEU A 64 9.31 -11.33 -4.81
C LEU A 64 10.68 -11.73 -4.24
N SER A 65 10.88 -12.99 -3.88
CA SER A 65 12.13 -13.50 -3.30
C SER A 65 13.37 -13.32 -4.18
N GLN A 66 13.17 -13.13 -5.48
CA GLN A 66 14.24 -12.81 -6.43
C GLN A 66 14.85 -11.41 -6.24
N PHE A 67 14.17 -10.50 -5.57
CA PHE A 67 14.63 -9.14 -5.31
C PHE A 67 15.09 -9.01 -3.86
N SER A 68 16.39 -9.05 -3.60
CA SER A 68 16.95 -9.00 -2.24
C SER A 68 16.66 -7.71 -1.47
N PHE A 69 16.35 -6.63 -2.17
CA PHE A 69 16.01 -5.32 -1.60
C PHE A 69 14.50 -5.12 -1.35
N VAL A 70 13.67 -6.09 -1.71
CA VAL A 70 12.20 -6.02 -1.50
C VAL A 70 11.83 -6.69 -0.20
N ASN A 71 11.16 -5.95 0.67
CA ASN A 71 10.62 -6.42 1.94
C ASN A 71 9.09 -6.45 1.87
N CYS A 72 8.50 -7.62 1.86
CA CYS A 72 7.05 -7.76 2.05
C CYS A 72 6.71 -7.66 3.53
N CYS A 73 5.79 -6.79 3.87
CA CYS A 73 5.28 -6.57 5.22
C CYS A 73 3.82 -7.01 5.29
N TYR A 74 3.51 -7.88 6.23
CA TYR A 74 2.11 -8.23 6.54
C TYR A 74 1.52 -7.21 7.51
N GLY A 75 0.40 -6.60 7.16
CA GLY A 75 -0.30 -5.67 8.01
C GLY A 75 -1.01 -4.56 7.25
N CYS A 76 -1.50 -3.57 7.98
CA CYS A 76 -2.19 -2.42 7.43
C CYS A 76 -1.26 -1.20 7.31
N SER A 77 -1.40 -0.43 6.23
CA SER A 77 -0.69 0.84 6.04
C SER A 77 -1.22 1.97 6.93
N LEU A 78 -2.45 1.83 7.44
CA LEU A 78 -3.13 2.81 8.28
C LEU A 78 -3.37 2.24 9.68
N ASP A 79 -3.64 3.13 10.65
CA ASP A 79 -4.31 2.75 11.87
C ASP A 79 -5.79 2.50 11.55
N LEU A 80 -6.27 1.28 11.83
CA LEU A 80 -7.63 0.88 11.46
C LEU A 80 -8.71 1.61 12.28
N ASN A 81 -8.42 1.95 13.54
CA ASN A 81 -9.37 2.73 14.34
C ASN A 81 -9.49 4.15 13.82
N ASP A 82 -8.35 4.78 13.46
CA ASP A 82 -8.35 6.11 12.83
C ASP A 82 -9.09 6.08 11.50
N ALA A 83 -8.90 5.02 10.69
CA ALA A 83 -9.60 4.85 9.42
C ALA A 83 -11.12 4.70 9.60
N ILE A 84 -11.57 3.93 10.60
CA ILE A 84 -13.00 3.78 10.92
C ILE A 84 -13.61 5.13 11.34
N GLU A 85 -12.92 5.87 12.21
CA GLU A 85 -13.36 7.20 12.62
C GLU A 85 -13.38 8.20 11.46
N TYR A 86 -12.45 8.10 10.53
CA TYR A 86 -12.44 8.90 9.31
C TYR A 86 -13.66 8.60 8.44
N VAL A 87 -13.92 7.31 8.12
CA VAL A 87 -15.08 6.89 7.32
C VAL A 87 -16.39 7.44 7.86
N LYS A 88 -16.57 7.39 9.19
CA LYS A 88 -17.79 7.88 9.85
C LYS A 88 -18.00 9.39 9.73
N LYS A 89 -16.97 10.15 9.37
CA LYS A 89 -16.98 11.62 9.33
C LYS A 89 -16.72 12.20 7.95
N ASP A 90 -16.33 11.35 7.00
CA ASP A 90 -15.98 11.82 5.65
C ASP A 90 -17.21 12.34 4.91
N GLU A 91 -17.13 13.58 4.45
CA GLU A 91 -18.24 14.28 3.81
C GLU A 91 -18.68 13.62 2.49
N ALA A 92 -17.72 13.04 1.73
CA ALA A 92 -18.02 12.38 0.47
C ALA A 92 -18.73 11.03 0.68
N ILE A 93 -18.50 10.38 1.82
CA ILE A 93 -19.22 9.15 2.19
C ILE A 93 -20.59 9.47 2.76
N LEU A 94 -20.67 10.45 3.66
CA LEU A 94 -21.90 10.86 4.34
C LEU A 94 -22.96 11.43 3.38
N HIS A 95 -22.49 12.19 2.38
CA HIS A 95 -23.31 12.92 1.43
C HIS A 95 -22.92 12.62 -0.01
N HIS A 96 -22.69 11.33 -0.31
CA HIS A 96 -22.16 10.89 -1.61
C HIS A 96 -23.01 11.36 -2.81
N GLU A 97 -24.28 11.64 -2.61
CA GLU A 97 -25.14 12.22 -3.64
C GLU A 97 -24.71 13.60 -4.12
N LYS A 98 -23.90 14.32 -3.33
CA LYS A 98 -23.33 15.62 -3.67
C LYS A 98 -21.99 15.50 -4.42
N TYR A 99 -21.41 14.31 -4.50
CA TYR A 99 -20.07 14.03 -5.05
C TYR A 99 -20.15 12.98 -6.15
N PRO A 100 -20.84 13.24 -7.27
CA PRO A 100 -21.08 12.25 -8.33
C PRO A 100 -19.79 11.76 -9.03
N GLU A 101 -18.70 12.52 -8.89
CA GLU A 101 -17.37 12.15 -9.40
C GLU A 101 -16.60 11.18 -8.49
N VAL A 102 -17.07 10.98 -7.25
CA VAL A 102 -16.45 10.04 -6.31
C VAL A 102 -17.18 8.70 -6.36
N PHE A 103 -16.44 7.65 -6.70
CA PHE A 103 -16.99 6.30 -6.66
C PHE A 103 -17.14 5.83 -5.21
N ILE A 104 -18.36 5.41 -4.86
CA ILE A 104 -18.69 4.89 -3.54
C ILE A 104 -19.25 3.48 -3.69
N ASP A 105 -18.61 2.51 -3.02
CA ASP A 105 -19.13 1.15 -2.92
C ASP A 105 -20.38 1.14 -2.07
N ASN A 106 -21.35 0.30 -2.46
CA ASN A 106 -22.61 0.15 -1.74
C ASN A 106 -23.27 1.49 -1.36
N ALA A 107 -23.63 2.28 -2.36
CA ALA A 107 -24.23 3.63 -2.18
C ALA A 107 -25.53 3.66 -1.32
N LYS A 108 -26.14 2.51 -1.05
CA LYS A 108 -27.31 2.44 -0.15
C LYS A 108 -26.94 2.53 1.32
N ASP A 109 -25.78 2.04 1.71
CA ASP A 109 -25.28 2.05 3.08
C ASP A 109 -23.74 2.04 3.10
N PRO A 110 -23.10 3.10 2.60
CA PRO A 110 -21.65 3.11 2.41
C PRO A 110 -20.88 3.11 3.73
N ILE A 111 -21.40 3.78 4.76
CA ILE A 111 -20.70 3.86 6.05
C ILE A 111 -20.57 2.47 6.67
N ASN A 112 -21.69 1.74 6.81
CA ASN A 112 -21.64 0.39 7.37
C ASN A 112 -20.83 -0.57 6.49
N PHE A 113 -20.86 -0.40 5.17
CA PHE A 113 -20.04 -1.20 4.27
C PHE A 113 -18.55 -1.02 4.58
N TYR A 114 -18.04 0.20 4.58
CA TYR A 114 -16.61 0.47 4.82
C TYR A 114 -16.20 0.17 6.26
N VAL A 115 -17.04 0.48 7.25
CA VAL A 115 -16.76 0.17 8.66
C VAL A 115 -16.64 -1.35 8.88
N ASN A 116 -17.55 -2.15 8.33
CA ASN A 116 -17.49 -3.61 8.44
C ASN A 116 -16.24 -4.20 7.78
N GLU A 117 -15.84 -3.67 6.61
CA GLU A 117 -14.60 -4.07 5.94
C GLU A 117 -13.37 -3.79 6.81
N LEU A 118 -13.31 -2.61 7.43
CA LEU A 118 -12.20 -2.23 8.30
C LEU A 118 -12.20 -3.02 9.62
N GLU A 119 -13.35 -3.17 10.26
CA GLU A 119 -13.50 -3.95 11.50
C GLU A 119 -13.12 -5.42 11.29
N GLY A 120 -13.46 -6.00 10.15
CA GLY A 120 -13.05 -7.36 9.79
C GLY A 120 -11.53 -7.55 9.71
N ARG A 121 -10.76 -6.47 9.57
CA ARG A 121 -9.28 -6.49 9.50
C ARG A 121 -8.59 -6.22 10.83
N LEU A 122 -9.30 -5.71 11.86
CA LEU A 122 -8.69 -5.36 13.15
C LEU A 122 -7.99 -6.52 13.86
N ASN A 123 -8.48 -7.75 13.66
CA ASN A 123 -7.94 -8.94 14.31
C ASN A 123 -6.81 -9.60 13.52
N ASP A 124 -6.58 -9.22 12.26
CA ASP A 124 -5.72 -9.97 11.34
C ASP A 124 -4.35 -9.33 11.12
N SER A 125 -4.12 -8.09 11.56
CA SER A 125 -2.89 -7.38 11.23
C SER A 125 -2.38 -6.46 12.33
N SER A 126 -1.07 -6.29 12.37
CA SER A 126 -0.46 -5.18 13.12
C SER A 126 -0.81 -3.86 12.44
N ASN A 127 -1.39 -2.96 13.20
CA ASN A 127 -1.80 -1.65 12.71
C ASN A 127 -0.59 -0.76 12.36
N ASN A 128 -0.76 0.03 11.28
CA ASN A 128 0.12 1.14 10.94
C ASN A 128 1.59 0.77 10.66
N ILE A 129 1.78 -0.21 9.78
CA ILE A 129 3.12 -0.62 9.29
C ILE A 129 3.86 0.56 8.66
N LEU A 130 3.18 1.44 7.93
CA LEU A 130 3.78 2.62 7.31
C LEU A 130 4.41 3.55 8.36
N LYS A 131 3.72 3.83 9.46
CA LYS A 131 4.24 4.66 10.55
C LYS A 131 5.47 4.03 11.22
N GLN A 132 5.46 2.71 11.39
CA GLN A 132 6.61 1.97 11.92
C GLN A 132 7.81 2.07 10.97
N PHE A 133 7.58 1.91 9.66
CA PHE A 133 8.62 2.04 8.67
C PHE A 133 9.23 3.45 8.64
N ILE A 134 8.40 4.50 8.62
CA ILE A 134 8.85 5.90 8.65
C ILE A 134 9.72 6.15 9.88
N LYS A 135 9.27 5.77 11.06
CA LYS A 135 10.05 5.92 12.31
C LYS A 135 11.39 5.21 12.29
N LYS A 136 11.47 4.05 11.63
CA LYS A 136 12.69 3.24 11.59
C LYS A 136 13.71 3.76 10.59
N ASN A 137 13.27 4.23 9.43
CA ASN A 137 14.14 4.46 8.27
C ASN A 137 14.30 5.94 7.87
N ILE A 138 13.35 6.79 8.25
CA ILE A 138 13.39 8.23 7.96
C ILE A 138 13.63 8.95 9.28
N LYS A 139 14.89 9.27 9.55
CA LYS A 139 15.23 10.20 10.65
C LYS A 139 14.84 11.59 10.18
N THR A 140 13.79 12.14 10.78
CA THR A 140 13.47 13.57 10.70
C THR A 140 14.52 14.39 11.43
#